data_9d735bbd85ab2384cbf5182eede8a244
#
_entry.id   9d735bbd85ab2384cbf5182eede8a244
#
_cell.length_a   1.000
_cell.length_b   1.000
_cell.length_c   1.000
_cell.angle_alpha   90.00
_cell.angle_beta   90.00
_cell.angle_gamma   90.00
#
_symmetry.space_group_name_H-M   'P 1'
#
loop_
_entity.id
_entity.type
_entity.pdbx_description
1 polymer ?
#
loop_
_entity_poly.entity_id
_entity_poly.type
_entity_poly.pdbx_seq_one_letter_code
_entity_poly.pdbx_strand_id
1 'polypeptide(L)'
;MSTSSEPSEKKATRSQRKGAKEILRVGTKVLAYRRDLLPAGDLDRLERSVDALGESLRVKDSTGNELEEKAKAVDEDLQRSGGIYYHRKSLFENVEMLLVAAIVVIGIRSFFLQPFVIPTNSMYPSFSGLQPNVYEDGEEVPGAFGRAAAKIVRGASHFQLKAESSGNLYLVLQNGGSFRYETSVFPNGKFFVFPTSVREYVFEIGGKEHLLRVPVEFDLDELLAMKFAGVEDLRDLPLIVTQDHGFTGRRMKLSDRNYKEGEIALAFDILLGDALFVDRMSYNFVTPKTGDPAVFRTGTIDAFNREIGTPVMNLIAEDKYYIKRLVGEPGDTLEMRVPEDIFTNGTNLVNGVPGVLYRNGKPIDGK
;
A
#
# COMPACT_ATOMS: atom_id res chain seq x y z
N MET A 1 -49.11 59.63 -30.11
CA MET A 1 -47.81 59.18 -30.69
C MET A 1 -47.06 58.50 -29.58
N SER A 2 -47.14 57.18 -29.52
CA SER A 2 -46.47 56.37 -28.54
C SER A 2 -45.24 55.73 -29.23
N THR A 3 -44.07 56.22 -28.93
CA THR A 3 -42.77 55.67 -29.42
C THR A 3 -42.45 54.43 -28.60
N SER A 4 -42.68 53.30 -29.23
CA SER A 4 -42.15 52.01 -28.72
C SER A 4 -40.65 52.06 -28.83
N SER A 5 -39.94 52.16 -27.69
CA SER A 5 -38.48 51.95 -27.59
C SER A 5 -38.18 50.49 -27.85
N GLU A 6 -37.53 50.16 -28.95
CA GLU A 6 -36.87 48.82 -29.17
C GLU A 6 -35.92 48.51 -28.01
N PRO A 7 -35.92 47.31 -27.52
CA PRO A 7 -34.96 46.93 -26.47
C PRO A 7 -33.53 46.96 -27.07
N SER A 8 -32.70 47.81 -26.55
CA SER A 8 -31.26 47.90 -26.87
C SER A 8 -30.65 46.52 -26.71
N GLU A 9 -30.27 45.89 -27.82
CA GLU A 9 -29.58 44.60 -27.82
C GLU A 9 -28.22 44.70 -27.12
N LYS A 10 -28.14 44.15 -25.93
CA LYS A 10 -26.89 44.16 -25.14
C LYS A 10 -25.85 43.23 -25.74
N LYS A 11 -24.58 43.66 -25.79
CA LYS A 11 -23.47 42.82 -26.17
C LYS A 11 -23.42 41.52 -25.35
N ALA A 12 -23.01 40.42 -25.99
CA ALA A 12 -22.94 39.12 -25.37
C ALA A 12 -21.99 39.10 -24.15
N THR A 13 -22.45 38.58 -23.04
CA THR A 13 -21.67 38.41 -21.82
C THR A 13 -20.59 37.35 -22.00
N ARG A 14 -19.59 37.40 -21.15
CA ARG A 14 -18.50 36.38 -21.17
C ARG A 14 -19.04 34.95 -20.95
N SER A 15 -20.12 34.80 -20.15
CA SER A 15 -20.75 33.50 -19.89
C SER A 15 -21.46 32.98 -21.14
N GLN A 16 -22.25 33.83 -21.83
CA GLN A 16 -22.95 33.46 -23.07
C GLN A 16 -21.94 33.07 -24.18
N ARG A 17 -20.86 33.83 -24.33
CA ARG A 17 -19.81 33.48 -25.29
C ARG A 17 -19.08 32.16 -24.95
N LYS A 18 -18.92 31.86 -23.65
CA LYS A 18 -18.35 30.58 -23.20
C LYS A 18 -19.29 29.42 -23.53
N GLY A 19 -20.58 29.54 -23.24
CA GLY A 19 -21.56 28.51 -23.57
C GLY A 19 -21.65 28.26 -25.08
N ALA A 20 -21.76 29.34 -25.89
CA ALA A 20 -21.76 29.22 -27.34
C ALA A 20 -20.50 28.53 -27.92
N LYS A 21 -19.32 28.83 -27.36
CA LYS A 21 -18.07 28.15 -27.75
C LYS A 21 -18.10 26.67 -27.43
N GLU A 22 -18.69 26.28 -26.31
CA GLU A 22 -18.81 24.88 -25.91
C GLU A 22 -19.68 24.09 -26.86
N ILE A 23 -20.86 24.64 -27.21
CA ILE A 23 -21.77 24.07 -28.21
C ILE A 23 -21.09 23.97 -29.57
N LEU A 24 -20.41 25.03 -30.02
CA LEU A 24 -19.65 25.04 -31.27
C LEU A 24 -18.59 23.90 -31.28
N ARG A 25 -17.88 23.71 -30.18
CA ARG A 25 -16.89 22.64 -30.06
C ARG A 25 -17.52 21.27 -30.19
N VAL A 26 -18.67 21.05 -29.57
CA VAL A 26 -19.41 19.77 -29.68
C VAL A 26 -19.91 19.58 -31.13
N GLY A 27 -20.47 20.59 -31.75
CA GLY A 27 -20.91 20.55 -33.16
C GLY A 27 -19.77 20.18 -34.11
N THR A 28 -18.63 20.84 -33.98
CA THR A 28 -17.43 20.53 -34.78
C THR A 28 -16.96 19.12 -34.55
N LYS A 29 -16.99 18.64 -33.30
CA LYS A 29 -16.62 17.26 -32.96
C LYS A 29 -17.55 16.24 -33.60
N VAL A 30 -18.87 16.47 -33.55
CA VAL A 30 -19.86 15.59 -34.17
C VAL A 30 -19.69 15.54 -35.69
N LEU A 31 -19.46 16.68 -36.34
CA LEU A 31 -19.14 16.72 -37.76
C LEU A 31 -17.89 15.91 -38.10
N ALA A 32 -16.82 16.06 -37.32
CA ALA A 32 -15.56 15.32 -37.56
C ALA A 32 -15.72 13.79 -37.43
N TYR A 33 -16.54 13.31 -36.50
CA TYR A 33 -16.67 11.87 -36.21
C TYR A 33 -17.85 11.18 -36.90
N ARG A 34 -18.86 11.94 -37.39
CA ARG A 34 -20.06 11.37 -37.94
C ARG A 34 -20.40 11.83 -39.37
N ARG A 35 -19.53 12.63 -39.98
CA ARG A 35 -19.73 13.16 -41.32
C ARG A 35 -20.13 12.10 -42.34
N ASP A 36 -19.47 10.94 -42.31
CA ASP A 36 -19.68 9.83 -43.24
C ASP A 36 -20.88 8.96 -42.88
N LEU A 37 -21.47 9.17 -41.70
CA LEU A 37 -22.56 8.37 -41.16
C LEU A 37 -23.91 9.12 -41.19
N LEU A 38 -23.87 10.45 -41.39
CA LEU A 38 -25.06 11.28 -41.38
C LEU A 38 -25.77 11.29 -42.77
N PRO A 39 -27.10 11.25 -42.80
CA PRO A 39 -27.83 11.55 -44.03
C PRO A 39 -27.46 12.94 -44.57
N ALA A 40 -27.36 13.09 -45.89
CA ALA A 40 -26.89 14.34 -46.52
C ALA A 40 -27.70 15.60 -46.02
N GLY A 41 -29.01 15.48 -45.84
CA GLY A 41 -29.83 16.60 -45.35
C GLY A 41 -29.53 17.01 -43.89
N ASP A 42 -29.17 16.06 -43.03
CA ASP A 42 -28.82 16.36 -41.63
C ASP A 42 -27.39 16.88 -41.54
N LEU A 43 -26.50 16.39 -42.38
CA LEU A 43 -25.12 16.88 -42.50
C LEU A 43 -25.10 18.35 -42.92
N ASP A 44 -25.78 18.68 -44.04
CA ASP A 44 -25.87 20.07 -44.56
C ASP A 44 -26.50 21.05 -43.56
N ARG A 45 -27.43 20.58 -42.76
CA ARG A 45 -28.09 21.40 -41.74
C ARG A 45 -27.14 21.67 -40.57
N LEU A 46 -26.49 20.64 -40.05
CA LEU A 46 -25.51 20.76 -38.96
C LEU A 46 -24.30 21.58 -39.39
N GLU A 47 -23.77 21.42 -40.61
CA GLU A 47 -22.67 22.22 -41.11
C GLU A 47 -23.07 23.71 -41.14
N ARG A 48 -24.22 24.03 -41.69
CA ARG A 48 -24.70 25.44 -41.77
C ARG A 48 -24.93 26.06 -40.37
N SER A 49 -25.49 25.35 -39.45
CA SER A 49 -25.73 25.89 -38.10
C SER A 49 -24.41 26.07 -37.32
N VAL A 50 -23.47 25.14 -37.44
CA VAL A 50 -22.11 25.21 -36.81
C VAL A 50 -21.33 26.38 -37.41
N ASP A 51 -21.32 26.57 -38.74
CA ASP A 51 -20.64 27.67 -39.39
C ASP A 51 -21.25 29.03 -39.01
N ALA A 52 -22.57 29.13 -38.98
CA ALA A 52 -23.26 30.35 -38.58
C ALA A 52 -22.96 30.75 -37.13
N LEU A 53 -22.87 29.79 -36.21
CA LEU A 53 -22.46 30.06 -34.82
C LEU A 53 -20.96 30.45 -34.76
N GLY A 54 -20.13 29.78 -35.53
CA GLY A 54 -18.69 30.08 -35.64
C GLY A 54 -18.41 31.49 -36.11
N GLU A 55 -19.12 31.95 -37.14
CA GLU A 55 -19.05 33.32 -37.67
C GLU A 55 -19.45 34.36 -36.64
N SER A 56 -20.60 34.13 -35.97
CA SER A 56 -21.07 35.05 -34.91
C SER A 56 -20.12 35.14 -33.73
N LEU A 57 -19.43 34.07 -33.40
CA LEU A 57 -18.42 34.08 -32.32
C LEU A 57 -17.13 34.84 -32.74
N ARG A 58 -16.81 34.95 -34.04
CA ARG A 58 -15.70 35.75 -34.54
C ARG A 58 -15.94 37.25 -34.45
N VAL A 59 -17.21 37.66 -34.53
CA VAL A 59 -17.61 39.08 -34.41
C VAL A 59 -17.53 39.46 -32.92
N LYS A 60 -16.72 40.47 -32.58
CA LYS A 60 -16.54 40.94 -31.19
C LYS A 60 -17.80 41.57 -30.60
N ASP A 61 -18.67 42.14 -31.41
CA ASP A 61 -19.82 42.90 -31.03
C ASP A 61 -21.16 42.14 -31.21
N SER A 62 -21.14 40.83 -31.37
CA SER A 62 -22.32 40.00 -31.44
C SER A 62 -23.18 40.16 -30.18
N THR A 63 -24.51 40.25 -30.40
CA THR A 63 -25.45 40.38 -29.27
C THR A 63 -25.64 39.06 -28.52
N GLY A 64 -26.04 39.14 -27.25
CA GLY A 64 -26.30 37.94 -26.45
C GLY A 64 -27.40 37.07 -27.04
N ASN A 65 -28.47 37.71 -27.53
CA ASN A 65 -29.64 37.03 -28.11
C ASN A 65 -29.25 36.29 -29.41
N GLU A 66 -28.43 36.92 -30.30
CA GLU A 66 -27.98 36.30 -31.54
C GLU A 66 -27.14 35.04 -31.27
N LEU A 67 -26.22 35.11 -30.32
CA LEU A 67 -25.40 33.96 -29.97
C LEU A 67 -26.23 32.83 -29.35
N GLU A 68 -27.21 33.17 -28.53
CA GLU A 68 -28.09 32.20 -27.90
C GLU A 68 -29.00 31.51 -28.90
N GLU A 69 -29.56 32.25 -29.83
CA GLU A 69 -30.40 31.71 -30.91
C GLU A 69 -29.61 30.76 -31.82
N LYS A 70 -28.43 31.18 -32.25
CA LYS A 70 -27.55 30.31 -33.07
C LYS A 70 -27.03 29.11 -32.31
N ALA A 71 -26.71 29.28 -31.04
CA ALA A 71 -26.32 28.14 -30.19
C ALA A 71 -27.47 27.13 -30.03
N LYS A 72 -28.70 27.62 -29.87
CA LYS A 72 -29.89 26.79 -29.80
C LYS A 72 -30.17 26.05 -31.11
N ALA A 73 -29.97 26.70 -32.27
CA ALA A 73 -30.08 26.03 -33.57
C ALA A 73 -29.09 24.85 -33.72
N VAL A 74 -27.82 25.07 -33.33
CA VAL A 74 -26.85 23.99 -33.29
C VAL A 74 -27.26 22.88 -32.31
N ASP A 75 -27.76 23.24 -31.14
CA ASP A 75 -28.25 22.27 -30.12
C ASP A 75 -29.40 21.40 -30.68
N GLU A 76 -30.36 21.99 -31.35
CA GLU A 76 -31.49 21.29 -32.00
C GLU A 76 -31.01 20.32 -33.09
N ASP A 77 -30.03 20.73 -33.91
CA ASP A 77 -29.45 19.89 -34.94
C ASP A 77 -28.61 18.75 -34.33
N LEU A 78 -27.91 19.03 -33.25
CA LEU A 78 -27.16 18.04 -32.49
C LEU A 78 -28.05 16.99 -31.79
N GLN A 79 -29.26 17.41 -31.32
CA GLN A 79 -30.24 16.47 -30.77
C GLN A 79 -30.65 15.40 -31.77
N ARG A 80 -30.72 15.76 -33.06
CA ARG A 80 -31.11 14.86 -34.16
C ARG A 80 -29.92 14.03 -34.68
N SER A 81 -28.77 14.67 -34.87
CA SER A 81 -27.63 14.10 -35.59
C SER A 81 -26.49 13.68 -34.70
N GLY A 82 -26.38 14.16 -33.45
CA GLY A 82 -25.22 13.99 -32.54
C GLY A 82 -25.00 12.56 -32.04
N GLY A 83 -26.09 11.78 -31.91
CA GLY A 83 -26.01 10.39 -31.45
C GLY A 83 -25.33 10.30 -30.09
N ILE A 84 -24.44 9.31 -29.97
CA ILE A 84 -23.67 9.05 -28.70
C ILE A 84 -22.71 10.20 -28.33
N TYR A 85 -22.35 11.07 -29.27
CA TYR A 85 -21.39 12.15 -29.02
C TYR A 85 -22.05 13.42 -28.46
N TYR A 86 -23.36 13.51 -28.51
CA TYR A 86 -24.08 14.70 -28.04
C TYR A 86 -24.69 14.54 -26.65
N HIS A 87 -25.40 13.46 -26.39
CA HIS A 87 -25.98 13.18 -25.07
C HIS A 87 -25.25 12.02 -24.36
N ARG A 88 -23.95 12.18 -24.14
CA ARG A 88 -23.28 11.28 -23.21
C ARG A 88 -23.81 11.50 -21.80
N LYS A 89 -24.36 10.45 -21.20
CA LYS A 89 -24.67 10.46 -19.77
C LYS A 89 -23.38 10.78 -19.01
N SER A 90 -23.42 11.72 -18.08
CA SER A 90 -22.29 12.11 -17.22
C SER A 90 -21.53 10.90 -16.62
N LEU A 91 -22.25 9.80 -16.41
CA LEU A 91 -21.67 8.53 -15.97
C LEU A 91 -20.60 8.00 -16.94
N PHE A 92 -20.84 8.05 -18.26
CA PHE A 92 -19.88 7.55 -19.25
C PHE A 92 -18.63 8.43 -19.36
N GLU A 93 -18.77 9.75 -19.21
CA GLU A 93 -17.61 10.67 -19.18
C GLU A 93 -16.76 10.43 -17.93
N ASN A 94 -17.39 10.22 -16.78
CA ASN A 94 -16.70 9.89 -15.54
C ASN A 94 -15.98 8.55 -15.63
N VAL A 95 -16.58 7.52 -16.23
CA VAL A 95 -15.97 6.22 -16.46
C VAL A 95 -14.78 6.33 -17.41
N GLU A 96 -14.92 7.07 -18.52
CA GLU A 96 -13.81 7.30 -19.47
C GLU A 96 -12.62 7.99 -18.78
N MET A 97 -12.89 9.05 -18.01
CA MET A 97 -11.87 9.77 -17.25
C MET A 97 -11.18 8.86 -16.22
N LEU A 98 -11.96 8.04 -15.51
CA LEU A 98 -11.43 7.09 -14.54
C LEU A 98 -10.55 6.01 -15.21
N LEU A 99 -10.98 5.49 -16.35
CA LEU A 99 -10.20 4.51 -17.12
C LEU A 99 -8.87 5.11 -17.62
N VAL A 100 -8.90 6.32 -18.18
CA VAL A 100 -7.68 7.01 -18.62
C VAL A 100 -6.75 7.25 -17.43
N ALA A 101 -7.27 7.75 -16.31
CA ALA A 101 -6.49 7.94 -15.10
C ALA A 101 -5.89 6.62 -14.59
N ALA A 102 -6.67 5.53 -14.59
CA ALA A 102 -6.20 4.21 -14.20
C ALA A 102 -5.05 3.71 -15.11
N ILE A 103 -5.19 3.85 -16.43
CA ILE A 103 -4.12 3.46 -17.38
C ILE A 103 -2.84 4.25 -17.13
N VAL A 104 -2.95 5.57 -16.93
CA VAL A 104 -1.78 6.43 -16.63
C VAL A 104 -1.12 6.02 -15.31
N VAL A 105 -1.91 5.83 -14.24
CA VAL A 105 -1.40 5.42 -12.92
C VAL A 105 -0.74 4.04 -13.00
N ILE A 106 -1.38 3.07 -13.66
CA ILE A 106 -0.81 1.73 -13.86
C ILE A 106 0.49 1.81 -14.67
N GLY A 107 0.52 2.63 -15.73
CA GLY A 107 1.72 2.84 -16.54
C GLY A 107 2.87 3.43 -15.72
N ILE A 108 2.61 4.49 -14.96
CA ILE A 108 3.63 5.10 -14.08
C ILE A 108 4.13 4.07 -13.06
N ARG A 109 3.22 3.36 -12.40
CA ARG A 109 3.55 2.34 -11.40
C ARG A 109 4.35 1.17 -11.98
N SER A 110 4.03 0.73 -13.20
CA SER A 110 4.67 -0.43 -13.83
C SER A 110 6.06 -0.13 -14.35
N PHE A 111 6.29 1.08 -14.87
CA PHE A 111 7.50 1.40 -15.61
C PHE A 111 8.44 2.38 -14.90
N PHE A 112 7.93 3.29 -14.08
CA PHE A 112 8.73 4.38 -13.53
C PHE A 112 8.92 4.28 -12.01
N LEU A 113 7.84 4.41 -11.24
CA LEU A 113 7.89 4.54 -9.79
C LEU A 113 6.88 3.61 -9.12
N GLN A 114 7.37 2.70 -8.33
CA GLN A 114 6.51 1.78 -7.58
C GLN A 114 6.54 2.11 -6.08
N PRO A 115 5.37 2.37 -5.45
CA PRO A 115 5.31 2.57 -4.01
C PRO A 115 5.47 1.23 -3.28
N PHE A 116 6.31 1.23 -2.24
CA PHE A 116 6.50 0.14 -1.30
C PHE A 116 6.45 0.64 0.13
N VAL A 117 6.09 -0.24 1.04
CA VAL A 117 6.23 -0.02 2.48
C VAL A 117 7.21 -1.05 2.99
N ILE A 118 8.16 -0.61 3.79
CA ILE A 118 9.20 -1.46 4.39
C ILE A 118 8.57 -2.27 5.53
N PRO A 119 8.52 -3.60 5.45
CA PRO A 119 7.89 -4.40 6.48
C PRO A 119 8.84 -4.80 7.63
N THR A 120 10.15 -4.85 7.38
CA THR A 120 11.14 -5.38 8.34
C THR A 120 12.29 -4.41 8.57
N ASN A 121 12.98 -4.52 9.72
CA ASN A 121 14.12 -3.69 10.08
C ASN A 121 15.45 -4.11 9.41
N SER A 122 15.42 -4.95 8.40
CA SER A 122 16.65 -5.46 7.75
C SER A 122 17.51 -4.40 7.04
N MET A 123 16.98 -3.18 6.88
CA MET A 123 17.67 -2.01 6.32
C MET A 123 17.89 -0.88 7.34
N TYR A 124 17.64 -1.16 8.62
CA TYR A 124 17.91 -0.22 9.70
C TYR A 124 19.42 0.12 9.76
N PRO A 125 19.82 1.38 10.07
CA PRO A 125 18.99 2.53 10.39
C PRO A 125 18.49 3.35 9.19
N SER A 126 18.82 2.96 7.95
CA SER A 126 18.44 3.75 6.77
C SER A 126 16.93 3.75 6.51
N PHE A 127 16.29 2.61 6.73
CA PHE A 127 14.86 2.44 6.61
C PHE A 127 14.33 1.61 7.77
N SER A 128 13.21 2.05 8.32
CA SER A 128 12.53 1.37 9.42
C SER A 128 11.39 0.52 8.90
N GLY A 129 11.28 -0.70 9.41
CA GLY A 129 10.14 -1.58 9.17
C GLY A 129 8.95 -1.25 10.08
N LEU A 130 8.06 -2.22 10.24
CA LEU A 130 6.95 -2.12 11.18
C LEU A 130 7.47 -1.88 12.60
N GLN A 131 6.93 -0.85 13.27
CA GLN A 131 7.37 -0.45 14.61
C GLN A 131 6.27 -0.72 15.64
N PRO A 132 6.58 -1.36 16.78
CA PRO A 132 5.65 -1.47 17.88
C PRO A 132 5.58 -0.17 18.69
N ASN A 133 4.37 0.25 19.03
CA ASN A 133 4.13 1.25 20.06
C ASN A 133 3.35 0.56 21.19
N VAL A 134 4.03 0.26 22.29
CA VAL A 134 3.46 -0.49 23.42
C VAL A 134 2.86 0.47 24.42
N TYR A 135 1.68 0.15 24.90
CA TYR A 135 1.03 0.86 26.00
C TYR A 135 1.49 0.26 27.32
N GLU A 136 2.20 1.05 28.10
CA GLU A 136 2.67 0.63 29.44
C GLU A 136 1.52 0.57 30.46
N ASP A 137 1.76 -0.09 31.57
CA ASP A 137 0.78 -0.21 32.66
C ASP A 137 0.36 1.16 33.19
N GLY A 138 -0.93 1.46 33.09
CA GLY A 138 -1.50 2.75 33.50
C GLY A 138 -1.63 3.79 32.39
N GLU A 139 -1.12 3.52 31.18
CA GLU A 139 -1.40 4.36 30.02
C GLU A 139 -2.83 4.14 29.52
N GLU A 140 -3.48 5.26 29.13
CA GLU A 140 -4.79 5.17 28.50
C GLU A 140 -4.70 4.60 27.09
N VAL A 141 -5.23 3.39 26.92
CA VAL A 141 -5.38 2.82 25.57
C VAL A 141 -6.44 3.60 24.81
N PRO A 142 -6.14 4.10 23.60
CA PRO A 142 -7.07 4.92 22.83
C PRO A 142 -8.42 4.22 22.60
N GLY A 143 -9.51 4.93 22.81
CA GLY A 143 -10.85 4.47 22.48
C GLY A 143 -11.05 4.29 20.97
N ALA A 144 -12.21 3.78 20.56
CA ALA A 144 -12.50 3.44 19.14
C ALA A 144 -12.24 4.60 18.17
N PHE A 145 -12.59 5.84 18.55
CA PHE A 145 -12.35 7.03 17.74
C PHE A 145 -10.85 7.36 17.62
N GLY A 146 -10.10 7.31 18.72
CA GLY A 146 -8.66 7.54 18.73
C GLY A 146 -7.91 6.50 17.88
N ARG A 147 -8.33 5.22 17.95
CA ARG A 147 -7.79 4.13 17.12
C ARG A 147 -8.07 4.35 15.63
N ALA A 148 -9.30 4.78 15.28
CA ALA A 148 -9.63 5.10 13.90
C ALA A 148 -8.81 6.29 13.37
N ALA A 149 -8.64 7.34 14.16
CA ALA A 149 -7.81 8.48 13.82
C ALA A 149 -6.33 8.08 13.65
N ALA A 150 -5.77 7.28 14.56
CA ALA A 150 -4.41 6.76 14.47
C ALA A 150 -4.20 5.90 13.22
N LYS A 151 -5.18 5.10 12.85
CA LYS A 151 -5.16 4.29 11.64
C LYS A 151 -5.12 5.14 10.37
N ILE A 152 -5.91 6.22 10.30
CA ILE A 152 -5.96 7.11 9.13
C ILE A 152 -4.69 7.97 9.03
N VAL A 153 -4.22 8.52 10.14
CA VAL A 153 -3.10 9.49 10.14
C VAL A 153 -1.74 8.81 10.13
N ARG A 154 -1.58 7.71 10.87
CA ARG A 154 -0.28 7.02 11.06
C ARG A 154 -0.26 5.59 10.52
N GLY A 155 -1.36 5.10 9.93
CA GLY A 155 -1.48 3.70 9.50
C GLY A 155 -1.43 2.69 10.66
N ALA A 156 -1.60 3.15 11.91
CA ALA A 156 -1.49 2.32 13.09
C ALA A 156 -2.58 1.24 13.15
N SER A 157 -2.19 0.00 13.40
CA SER A 157 -3.11 -1.10 13.66
C SER A 157 -3.03 -1.47 15.13
N HIS A 158 -4.16 -1.32 15.83
CA HIS A 158 -4.25 -1.56 17.27
C HIS A 158 -4.52 -3.03 17.59
N PHE A 159 -3.78 -3.56 18.55
CA PHE A 159 -3.91 -4.91 19.08
C PHE A 159 -4.02 -4.85 20.59
N GLN A 160 -4.94 -5.64 21.15
CA GLN A 160 -5.13 -5.68 22.60
C GLN A 160 -5.63 -7.06 23.01
N LEU A 161 -5.14 -7.52 24.15
CA LEU A 161 -5.57 -8.72 24.84
C LEU A 161 -6.17 -8.35 26.20
N LYS A 162 -7.45 -8.65 26.40
CA LYS A 162 -8.17 -8.36 27.62
C LYS A 162 -8.43 -9.67 28.36
N ALA A 163 -8.13 -9.69 29.65
CA ALA A 163 -8.39 -10.86 30.50
C ALA A 163 -9.89 -11.07 30.68
N GLU A 164 -10.39 -12.21 30.26
CA GLU A 164 -11.80 -12.63 30.51
C GLU A 164 -11.99 -13.33 31.85
N SER A 165 -10.88 -13.73 32.49
CA SER A 165 -10.84 -14.31 33.82
C SER A 165 -9.54 -13.94 34.51
N SER A 166 -9.54 -13.94 35.86
CA SER A 166 -8.33 -13.58 36.62
C SER A 166 -7.27 -14.68 36.53
N GLY A 167 -6.01 -14.29 36.28
CA GLY A 167 -4.90 -15.23 36.19
C GLY A 167 -3.61 -14.61 35.61
N ASN A 168 -2.57 -15.43 35.56
CA ASN A 168 -1.31 -15.04 34.91
C ASN A 168 -1.41 -15.18 33.39
N LEU A 169 -0.58 -14.44 32.69
CA LEU A 169 -0.48 -14.47 31.22
C LEU A 169 0.52 -15.54 30.77
N TYR A 170 0.04 -16.47 29.98
CA TYR A 170 0.86 -17.52 29.36
C TYR A 170 0.78 -17.45 27.84
N LEU A 171 1.88 -17.81 27.18
CA LEU A 171 1.94 -18.09 25.75
C LEU A 171 1.84 -19.61 25.57
N VAL A 172 0.85 -20.08 24.83
CA VAL A 172 0.60 -21.50 24.61
C VAL A 172 1.36 -21.99 23.37
N LEU A 173 2.12 -23.08 23.53
CA LEU A 173 2.80 -23.73 22.43
C LEU A 173 1.85 -24.69 21.74
N GLN A 174 1.74 -24.56 20.42
CA GLN A 174 0.94 -25.44 19.60
C GLN A 174 1.68 -26.74 19.23
N ASN A 175 1.01 -27.62 18.53
CA ASN A 175 1.53 -28.90 18.08
C ASN A 175 2.89 -28.72 17.37
N GLY A 176 3.92 -29.46 17.81
CA GLY A 176 5.28 -29.34 17.31
C GLY A 176 6.19 -28.41 18.11
N GLY A 177 5.71 -27.78 19.20
CA GLY A 177 6.52 -26.91 20.08
C GLY A 177 6.70 -25.48 19.52
N SER A 178 5.93 -25.08 18.53
CA SER A 178 5.91 -23.71 18.02
C SER A 178 4.92 -22.85 18.82
N PHE A 179 5.33 -21.64 19.15
CA PHE A 179 4.45 -20.64 19.81
C PHE A 179 3.75 -19.71 18.82
N ARG A 180 3.98 -19.89 17.53
CA ARG A 180 3.34 -19.12 16.46
C ARG A 180 2.94 -20.00 15.29
N TYR A 181 1.92 -19.61 14.60
CA TYR A 181 1.37 -20.29 13.43
C TYR A 181 1.16 -19.30 12.27
N GLU A 182 1.67 -19.62 11.10
CA GLU A 182 1.40 -18.82 9.90
C GLU A 182 0.19 -19.41 9.17
N THR A 183 -0.83 -18.59 8.96
CA THR A 183 -2.05 -18.99 8.28
C THR A 183 -2.55 -17.89 7.34
N SER A 184 -3.37 -18.29 6.39
CA SER A 184 -4.04 -17.36 5.49
C SER A 184 -5.48 -17.15 5.93
N VAL A 185 -5.84 -15.90 6.22
CA VAL A 185 -7.18 -15.53 6.71
C VAL A 185 -8.01 -14.94 5.58
N PHE A 186 -9.19 -15.53 5.37
CA PHE A 186 -10.22 -15.05 4.46
C PHE A 186 -11.59 -15.21 5.16
N PRO A 187 -12.51 -14.24 5.14
CA PRO A 187 -12.54 -12.99 4.38
C PRO A 187 -11.95 -11.77 5.10
N ASN A 188 -11.41 -11.91 6.30
CA ASN A 188 -10.92 -10.81 7.13
C ASN A 188 -9.54 -10.26 6.69
N GLY A 189 -9.16 -10.53 5.46
CA GLY A 189 -7.94 -10.01 4.86
C GLY A 189 -8.08 -8.54 4.44
N LYS A 190 -7.05 -8.04 3.77
CA LYS A 190 -6.99 -6.68 3.24
C LYS A 190 -8.19 -6.42 2.31
N PHE A 191 -8.98 -5.37 2.59
CA PHE A 191 -10.19 -5.02 1.84
C PHE A 191 -11.32 -6.08 1.84
N PHE A 192 -11.34 -7.01 2.79
CA PHE A 192 -12.34 -8.08 2.90
C PHE A 192 -12.43 -9.03 1.68
N VAL A 193 -11.58 -8.86 0.67
CA VAL A 193 -11.65 -9.58 -0.61
C VAL A 193 -10.44 -10.48 -0.83
N PHE A 194 -9.26 -10.09 -0.30
CA PHE A 194 -8.02 -10.82 -0.52
C PHE A 194 -7.57 -11.58 0.72
N PRO A 195 -7.09 -12.82 0.59
CA PRO A 195 -6.48 -13.54 1.69
C PRO A 195 -5.23 -12.77 2.15
N THR A 196 -5.03 -12.71 3.45
CA THR A 196 -3.85 -12.07 4.06
C THR A 196 -3.18 -13.07 4.98
N SER A 197 -1.89 -13.28 4.79
CA SER A 197 -1.09 -14.11 5.70
C SER A 197 -0.92 -13.41 7.04
N VAL A 198 -1.15 -14.14 8.11
CA VAL A 198 -1.01 -13.67 9.48
C VAL A 198 -0.27 -14.71 10.32
N ARG A 199 0.38 -14.25 11.39
CA ARG A 199 0.86 -15.12 12.46
C ARG A 199 -0.16 -15.15 13.58
N GLU A 200 -0.54 -16.33 13.99
CA GLU A 200 -1.44 -16.59 15.11
C GLU A 200 -0.64 -16.97 16.35
N TYR A 201 -0.99 -16.35 17.46
CA TYR A 201 -0.47 -16.64 18.79
C TYR A 201 -1.63 -16.95 19.71
N VAL A 202 -1.49 -18.01 20.51
CA VAL A 202 -2.49 -18.38 21.50
C VAL A 202 -1.99 -18.01 22.88
N PHE A 203 -2.72 -17.16 23.55
CA PHE A 203 -2.46 -16.76 24.93
C PHE A 203 -3.48 -17.41 25.87
N GLU A 204 -3.07 -17.72 27.08
CA GLU A 204 -3.97 -18.20 28.12
C GLU A 204 -3.91 -17.25 29.31
N ILE A 205 -5.10 -16.85 29.80
CA ILE A 205 -5.27 -16.08 31.04
C ILE A 205 -6.38 -16.71 31.85
N GLY A 206 -6.06 -17.15 33.09
CA GLY A 206 -7.04 -17.75 33.99
C GLY A 206 -7.76 -18.98 33.42
N GLY A 207 -7.07 -19.79 32.61
CA GLY A 207 -7.60 -20.98 31.96
C GLY A 207 -8.45 -20.73 30.72
N LYS A 208 -8.53 -19.49 30.23
CA LYS A 208 -9.19 -19.15 28.97
C LYS A 208 -8.16 -18.80 27.88
N GLU A 209 -8.33 -19.37 26.70
CA GLU A 209 -7.47 -19.12 25.56
C GLU A 209 -7.95 -17.92 24.74
N HIS A 210 -6.99 -17.13 24.29
CA HIS A 210 -7.20 -15.94 23.47
C HIS A 210 -6.30 -16.01 22.23
N LEU A 211 -6.89 -15.85 21.06
CA LEU A 211 -6.17 -15.84 19.79
C LEU A 211 -5.84 -14.41 19.38
N LEU A 212 -4.55 -14.14 19.17
CA LEU A 212 -4.05 -12.89 18.62
C LEU A 212 -3.46 -13.12 17.23
N ARG A 213 -3.87 -12.31 16.27
CA ARG A 213 -3.39 -12.35 14.89
C ARG A 213 -2.64 -11.08 14.54
N VAL A 214 -1.39 -11.20 14.11
CA VAL A 214 -0.56 -10.08 13.68
C VAL A 214 -0.07 -10.30 12.24
N PRO A 215 0.34 -9.25 11.50
CA PRO A 215 0.98 -9.40 10.19
C PRO A 215 2.19 -10.33 10.26
N VAL A 216 2.41 -11.16 9.23
CA VAL A 216 3.54 -12.11 9.16
C VAL A 216 4.88 -11.39 9.27
N GLU A 217 4.96 -10.18 8.74
CA GLU A 217 6.17 -9.37 8.72
C GLU A 217 6.51 -8.73 10.07
N PHE A 218 5.57 -8.72 11.03
CA PHE A 218 5.79 -8.15 12.35
C PHE A 218 6.38 -9.17 13.32
N ASP A 219 7.48 -8.80 13.97
CA ASP A 219 8.14 -9.67 14.95
C ASP A 219 7.53 -9.46 16.35
N LEU A 220 6.44 -10.20 16.61
CA LEU A 220 5.81 -10.19 17.93
C LEU A 220 6.66 -10.95 18.98
N ASP A 221 7.49 -11.90 18.55
CA ASP A 221 8.33 -12.69 19.46
C ASP A 221 9.31 -11.78 20.20
N GLU A 222 9.99 -10.91 19.46
CA GLU A 222 10.90 -9.91 20.01
C GLU A 222 10.19 -8.95 20.98
N LEU A 223 9.00 -8.48 20.59
CA LEU A 223 8.20 -7.61 21.44
C LEU A 223 7.80 -8.30 22.76
N LEU A 224 7.31 -9.54 22.67
CA LEU A 224 6.90 -10.32 23.86
C LEU A 224 8.08 -10.61 24.76
N ALA A 225 9.24 -11.00 24.20
CA ALA A 225 10.44 -11.27 24.94
C ALA A 225 10.93 -10.04 25.72
N MET A 226 11.20 -8.96 25.00
CA MET A 226 11.85 -7.77 25.57
C MET A 226 10.93 -6.93 26.47
N LYS A 227 9.66 -6.75 26.07
CA LYS A 227 8.76 -5.80 26.74
C LYS A 227 7.84 -6.44 27.78
N PHE A 228 7.51 -7.71 27.61
CA PHE A 228 6.58 -8.39 28.53
C PHE A 228 7.25 -9.44 29.40
N ALA A 229 8.18 -10.22 28.86
CA ALA A 229 8.86 -11.27 29.62
C ALA A 229 10.20 -10.81 30.22
N GLY A 230 10.81 -9.71 29.71
CA GLY A 230 12.09 -9.20 30.20
C GLY A 230 13.28 -10.10 29.88
N VAL A 231 13.20 -10.88 28.79
CA VAL A 231 14.24 -11.78 28.30
C VAL A 231 14.68 -11.37 26.90
N GLU A 232 15.84 -11.84 26.45
CA GLU A 232 16.32 -11.57 25.08
C GLU A 232 15.60 -12.43 24.04
N ASP A 233 15.26 -13.67 24.38
CA ASP A 233 14.55 -14.62 23.51
C ASP A 233 13.46 -15.34 24.32
N LEU A 234 12.26 -15.52 23.72
CA LEU A 234 11.18 -16.29 24.33
C LEU A 234 11.57 -17.72 24.66
N ARG A 235 12.52 -18.29 23.95
CA ARG A 235 13.05 -19.64 24.18
C ARG A 235 13.83 -19.78 25.50
N ASP A 236 14.24 -18.66 26.08
CA ASP A 236 14.91 -18.64 27.39
C ASP A 236 13.91 -18.77 28.55
N LEU A 237 12.61 -18.63 28.27
CA LEU A 237 11.57 -18.81 29.27
C LEU A 237 11.37 -20.29 29.62
N PRO A 238 11.14 -20.61 30.90
CA PRO A 238 10.89 -21.98 31.33
C PRO A 238 9.60 -22.52 30.72
N LEU A 239 9.69 -23.70 30.10
CA LEU A 239 8.58 -24.41 29.55
C LEU A 239 7.79 -25.12 30.65
N ILE A 240 6.54 -24.75 30.81
CA ILE A 240 5.62 -25.41 31.74
C ILE A 240 4.84 -26.47 30.96
N VAL A 241 4.98 -27.71 31.36
CA VAL A 241 4.26 -28.84 30.76
C VAL A 241 3.11 -29.24 31.70
N THR A 242 1.89 -29.14 31.19
CA THR A 242 0.69 -29.61 31.93
C THR A 242 0.15 -30.87 31.25
N GLN A 243 -0.08 -31.91 32.03
CA GLN A 243 -0.80 -33.11 31.57
C GLN A 243 -2.21 -33.06 32.10
N ASP A 244 -3.19 -32.94 31.26
CA ASP A 244 -4.58 -32.99 31.60
C ASP A 244 -5.31 -33.94 30.64
N HIS A 245 -6.02 -34.95 31.21
CA HIS A 245 -6.85 -35.92 30.47
C HIS A 245 -6.20 -36.56 29.23
N GLY A 246 -4.85 -36.80 29.25
CA GLY A 246 -4.10 -37.41 28.15
C GLY A 246 -3.62 -36.45 27.10
N PHE A 247 -3.87 -35.14 27.23
CA PHE A 247 -3.29 -34.10 26.42
C PHE A 247 -2.12 -33.43 27.13
N THR A 248 -1.01 -33.26 26.41
CA THR A 248 0.17 -32.53 26.92
C THR A 248 0.10 -31.09 26.44
N GLY A 249 -0.35 -30.20 27.29
CA GLY A 249 -0.27 -28.76 27.05
C GLY A 249 1.14 -28.22 27.36
N ARG A 250 1.69 -27.40 26.53
CA ARG A 250 2.96 -26.70 26.75
C ARG A 250 2.71 -25.21 26.71
N ARG A 251 3.19 -24.50 27.73
CA ARG A 251 3.03 -23.05 27.81
C ARG A 251 4.23 -22.38 28.46
N MET A 252 4.44 -21.12 28.15
CA MET A 252 5.47 -20.25 28.74
C MET A 252 4.79 -19.13 29.51
N LYS A 253 5.28 -18.81 30.70
CA LYS A 253 4.78 -17.70 31.50
C LYS A 253 5.43 -16.40 31.02
N LEU A 254 4.62 -15.48 30.51
CA LEU A 254 5.11 -14.19 29.99
C LEU A 254 5.24 -13.12 31.07
N SER A 255 4.48 -13.23 32.19
CA SER A 255 4.52 -12.23 33.24
C SER A 255 4.19 -12.86 34.60
N ASP A 256 4.83 -12.37 35.65
CA ASP A 256 4.51 -12.74 37.03
C ASP A 256 3.25 -12.04 37.56
N ARG A 257 2.77 -11.04 36.83
CA ARG A 257 1.56 -10.30 37.18
C ARG A 257 0.32 -11.18 37.07
N ASN A 258 -0.55 -11.09 38.08
CA ASN A 258 -1.87 -11.68 38.04
C ASN A 258 -2.88 -10.63 37.58
N TYR A 259 -3.43 -10.82 36.40
CA TYR A 259 -4.42 -9.92 35.79
C TYR A 259 -5.80 -10.22 36.34
N LYS A 260 -6.58 -9.16 36.57
CA LYS A 260 -8.00 -9.31 37.00
C LYS A 260 -8.91 -9.40 35.77
N GLU A 261 -10.07 -9.97 35.93
CA GLU A 261 -11.09 -9.96 34.89
C GLU A 261 -11.38 -8.52 34.42
N GLY A 262 -11.39 -8.33 33.12
CA GLY A 262 -11.59 -7.04 32.49
C GLY A 262 -10.31 -6.19 32.30
N GLU A 263 -9.19 -6.58 32.88
CA GLU A 263 -7.91 -5.88 32.78
C GLU A 263 -7.23 -6.16 31.42
N ILE A 264 -6.53 -5.17 30.90
CA ILE A 264 -5.75 -5.32 29.66
C ILE A 264 -4.41 -5.94 30.02
N ALA A 265 -4.14 -7.13 29.49
CA ALA A 265 -2.90 -7.86 29.73
C ALA A 265 -1.82 -7.51 28.72
N LEU A 266 -2.20 -7.09 27.52
CA LEU A 266 -1.32 -6.74 26.42
C LEU A 266 -2.02 -5.69 25.56
N ALA A 267 -1.36 -4.57 25.26
CA ALA A 267 -1.85 -3.59 24.32
C ALA A 267 -0.68 -2.93 23.56
N PHE A 268 -0.79 -2.88 22.26
CA PHE A 268 0.20 -2.23 21.40
C PHE A 268 -0.40 -1.82 20.06
N ASP A 269 0.20 -0.83 19.42
CA ASP A 269 -0.06 -0.50 18.03
C ASP A 269 1.10 -1.00 17.16
N ILE A 270 0.78 -1.51 15.99
CA ILE A 270 1.76 -1.72 14.92
C ILE A 270 1.67 -0.52 13.99
N LEU A 271 2.74 0.27 13.96
CA LEU A 271 2.90 1.40 13.04
C LEU A 271 3.45 0.91 11.71
N LEU A 272 3.03 1.54 10.61
CA LEU A 272 3.61 1.25 9.30
C LEU A 272 5.09 1.62 9.28
N GLY A 273 5.88 0.78 8.58
CA GLY A 273 7.24 1.13 8.25
C GLY A 273 7.32 2.25 7.20
N ASP A 274 8.55 2.62 6.85
CA ASP A 274 8.81 3.68 5.88
C ASP A 274 8.16 3.38 4.53
N ALA A 275 7.49 4.39 3.98
CA ALA A 275 6.93 4.34 2.64
C ALA A 275 7.93 4.89 1.64
N LEU A 276 8.28 4.11 0.63
CA LEU A 276 9.26 4.44 -0.38
C LEU A 276 8.64 4.44 -1.78
N PHE A 277 9.19 5.29 -2.65
CA PHE A 277 9.02 5.16 -4.08
C PHE A 277 10.29 4.55 -4.68
N VAL A 278 10.16 3.35 -5.23
CA VAL A 278 11.26 2.66 -5.88
C VAL A 278 11.31 3.07 -7.34
N ASP A 279 12.44 3.65 -7.74
CA ASP A 279 12.76 3.97 -9.12
C ASP A 279 13.09 2.68 -9.88
N ARG A 280 12.34 2.41 -10.93
CA ARG A 280 12.49 1.22 -11.77
C ARG A 280 13.32 1.47 -13.03
N MET A 281 13.74 2.70 -13.25
CA MET A 281 14.41 3.10 -14.49
C MET A 281 15.90 3.33 -14.33
N SER A 282 16.33 3.97 -13.24
CA SER A 282 17.71 4.47 -13.12
C SER A 282 18.76 3.39 -13.28
N TYR A 283 18.57 2.19 -12.75
CA TYR A 283 19.53 1.08 -12.88
C TYR A 283 19.60 0.43 -14.27
N ASN A 284 18.74 0.85 -15.22
CA ASN A 284 18.94 0.51 -16.63
C ASN A 284 19.99 1.40 -17.32
N PHE A 285 20.34 2.54 -16.73
CA PHE A 285 21.22 3.55 -17.29
C PHE A 285 22.45 3.83 -16.42
N VAL A 286 22.35 3.56 -15.12
CA VAL A 286 23.40 3.82 -14.13
C VAL A 286 23.74 2.52 -13.41
N THR A 287 25.01 2.18 -13.36
CA THR A 287 25.51 1.02 -12.61
C THR A 287 25.42 1.32 -11.11
N PRO A 288 24.73 0.48 -10.32
CA PRO A 288 24.67 0.63 -8.88
C PRO A 288 26.06 0.47 -8.25
N LYS A 289 26.30 1.18 -7.17
CA LYS A 289 27.56 1.16 -6.41
C LYS A 289 27.37 0.50 -5.05
N THR A 290 28.46 0.05 -4.48
CA THR A 290 28.46 -0.45 -3.09
C THR A 290 27.90 0.61 -2.14
N GLY A 291 26.95 0.20 -1.30
CA GLY A 291 26.19 1.08 -0.43
C GLY A 291 24.81 1.44 -0.95
N ASP A 292 24.58 1.34 -2.25
CA ASP A 292 23.26 1.67 -2.83
C ASP A 292 22.18 0.66 -2.40
N PRO A 293 20.98 1.10 -2.09
CA PRO A 293 19.84 0.22 -1.84
C PRO A 293 19.32 -0.35 -3.17
N ALA A 294 19.25 -1.67 -3.25
CA ALA A 294 18.71 -2.38 -4.40
C ALA A 294 17.43 -3.14 -4.04
N VAL A 295 16.40 -2.98 -4.86
CA VAL A 295 15.16 -3.75 -4.78
C VAL A 295 15.19 -4.83 -5.83
N PHE A 296 14.98 -6.08 -5.43
CA PHE A 296 15.01 -7.23 -6.32
C PHE A 296 13.93 -8.25 -5.96
N ARG A 297 13.59 -9.12 -6.91
CA ARG A 297 12.66 -10.23 -6.70
C ARG A 297 13.42 -11.48 -6.28
N THR A 298 12.88 -12.19 -5.30
CA THR A 298 13.51 -13.40 -4.75
C THR A 298 13.32 -14.64 -5.63
N GLY A 299 12.31 -14.68 -6.49
CA GLY A 299 11.98 -15.85 -7.30
C GLY A 299 13.08 -16.29 -8.29
N THR A 300 14.01 -15.40 -8.63
CA THR A 300 15.15 -15.73 -9.50
C THR A 300 16.36 -16.28 -8.75
N ILE A 301 16.45 -16.10 -7.42
CA ILE A 301 17.61 -16.50 -6.62
C ILE A 301 17.77 -18.01 -6.60
N ASP A 302 16.70 -18.77 -6.39
CA ASP A 302 16.74 -20.23 -6.35
C ASP A 302 17.09 -20.82 -7.71
N ALA A 303 16.59 -20.19 -8.80
CA ALA A 303 16.92 -20.59 -10.17
C ALA A 303 18.42 -20.40 -10.45
N PHE A 304 18.96 -19.24 -10.09
CA PHE A 304 20.37 -18.91 -10.22
C PHE A 304 21.27 -19.84 -9.38
N ASN A 305 20.91 -20.09 -8.12
CA ASN A 305 21.67 -21.01 -7.26
C ASN A 305 21.74 -22.44 -7.81
N ARG A 306 20.64 -22.92 -8.42
CA ARG A 306 20.64 -24.23 -9.11
C ARG A 306 21.55 -24.24 -10.32
N GLU A 307 21.53 -23.17 -11.13
CA GLU A 307 22.38 -23.05 -12.32
C GLU A 307 23.87 -23.08 -12.00
N ILE A 308 24.30 -22.40 -10.93
CA ILE A 308 25.70 -22.38 -10.49
C ILE A 308 26.08 -23.60 -9.62
N GLY A 309 25.15 -24.54 -9.40
CA GLY A 309 25.41 -25.78 -8.65
C GLY A 309 25.57 -25.58 -7.13
N THR A 310 25.15 -24.44 -6.60
CA THR A 310 25.18 -24.19 -5.14
C THR A 310 24.05 -24.98 -4.46
N PRO A 311 24.34 -25.79 -3.41
CA PRO A 311 23.30 -26.45 -2.65
C PRO A 311 22.36 -25.42 -2.00
N VAL A 312 21.09 -25.42 -2.37
CA VAL A 312 20.09 -24.57 -1.75
C VAL A 312 19.51 -25.31 -0.55
N MET A 313 19.98 -24.99 0.64
CA MET A 313 19.49 -25.62 1.87
C MET A 313 18.08 -25.17 2.24
N ASN A 314 17.72 -23.92 1.92
CA ASN A 314 16.40 -23.36 2.17
C ASN A 314 15.92 -22.63 0.91
N LEU A 315 14.93 -23.18 0.24
CA LEU A 315 14.28 -22.53 -0.88
C LEU A 315 13.48 -21.32 -0.39
N ILE A 316 13.52 -20.23 -1.13
CA ILE A 316 12.65 -19.09 -0.88
C ILE A 316 11.27 -19.47 -1.43
N ALA A 317 10.37 -19.87 -0.55
CA ALA A 317 9.08 -20.47 -0.91
C ALA A 317 8.16 -19.50 -1.70
N GLU A 318 8.34 -18.19 -1.54
CA GLU A 318 7.51 -17.18 -2.19
C GLU A 318 8.35 -16.14 -2.92
N ASP A 319 7.93 -15.79 -4.14
CA ASP A 319 8.53 -14.72 -4.92
C ASP A 319 8.10 -13.35 -4.37
N LYS A 320 8.97 -12.74 -3.57
CA LYS A 320 8.75 -11.45 -2.91
C LYS A 320 9.76 -10.40 -3.38
N TYR A 321 9.42 -9.12 -3.17
CA TYR A 321 10.39 -8.04 -3.33
C TYR A 321 11.16 -7.84 -2.03
N TYR A 322 12.48 -7.88 -2.14
CA TYR A 322 13.39 -7.55 -1.05
C TYR A 322 14.15 -6.28 -1.37
N ILE A 323 14.43 -5.50 -0.32
CA ILE A 323 15.36 -4.39 -0.39
C ILE A 323 16.58 -4.73 0.44
N LYS A 324 17.76 -4.64 -0.15
CA LYS A 324 19.05 -4.87 0.52
C LYS A 324 20.07 -3.88 -0.02
N ARG A 325 21.10 -3.65 0.77
CA ARG A 325 22.22 -2.82 0.39
C ARG A 325 23.23 -3.62 -0.43
N LEU A 326 23.69 -3.04 -1.54
CA LEU A 326 24.76 -3.65 -2.35
C LEU A 326 26.05 -3.62 -1.57
N VAL A 327 26.71 -4.76 -1.39
CA VAL A 327 27.92 -4.91 -0.57
C VAL A 327 29.19 -5.13 -1.39
N GLY A 328 29.08 -5.35 -2.69
CA GLY A 328 30.23 -5.54 -3.59
C GLY A 328 29.89 -5.24 -5.03
N GLU A 329 30.90 -4.97 -5.80
CA GLU A 329 30.87 -4.68 -7.25
C GLU A 329 31.64 -5.77 -8.00
N PRO A 330 31.48 -5.89 -9.32
CA PRO A 330 32.25 -6.85 -10.12
C PRO A 330 33.77 -6.71 -9.92
N GLY A 331 34.44 -7.80 -9.58
CA GLY A 331 35.87 -7.83 -9.29
C GLY A 331 36.24 -7.71 -7.80
N ASP A 332 35.28 -7.42 -6.94
CA ASP A 332 35.53 -7.40 -5.49
C ASP A 332 35.63 -8.83 -4.91
N THR A 333 36.47 -8.96 -3.90
CA THR A 333 36.54 -10.16 -3.04
C THR A 333 35.78 -9.91 -1.77
N LEU A 334 34.74 -10.70 -1.52
CA LEU A 334 33.91 -10.65 -0.31
C LEU A 334 34.26 -11.84 0.60
N GLU A 335 34.47 -11.55 1.88
CA GLU A 335 34.79 -12.55 2.89
C GLU A 335 34.00 -12.28 4.17
N MET A 336 33.39 -13.32 4.74
CA MET A 336 32.76 -13.25 6.05
C MET A 336 33.74 -13.75 7.10
N ARG A 337 34.09 -12.93 8.08
CA ARG A 337 34.96 -13.31 9.21
C ARG A 337 34.15 -13.24 10.50
N VAL A 338 34.35 -14.29 11.31
CA VAL A 338 33.81 -14.31 12.68
C VAL A 338 34.87 -13.66 13.59
N PRO A 339 34.48 -12.70 14.45
CA PRO A 339 35.42 -12.08 15.40
C PRO A 339 36.08 -13.10 16.32
N GLU A 340 37.39 -12.98 16.52
CA GLU A 340 38.18 -13.95 17.31
C GLU A 340 37.79 -14.00 18.79
N ASP A 341 37.34 -12.92 19.34
CA ASP A 341 36.85 -12.76 20.73
C ASP A 341 35.64 -13.64 21.06
N ILE A 342 34.89 -14.07 20.07
CA ILE A 342 33.72 -14.97 20.24
C ILE A 342 34.19 -16.43 20.43
N PHE A 343 35.43 -16.80 20.00
CA PHE A 343 35.95 -18.16 20.13
C PHE A 343 36.60 -18.47 21.51
N THR A 344 36.84 -17.46 22.31
CA THR A 344 37.66 -17.64 23.55
C THR A 344 36.86 -18.24 24.72
N ASN A 345 35.55 -18.33 24.66
CA ASN A 345 34.72 -18.79 25.78
C ASN A 345 34.26 -20.28 25.72
N GLY A 346 34.83 -21.09 24.81
CA GLY A 346 34.62 -22.56 24.81
C GLY A 346 33.18 -23.05 24.62
N THR A 347 32.26 -22.18 24.32
CA THR A 347 30.88 -22.54 23.99
C THR A 347 30.76 -22.86 22.51
N ASN A 348 30.20 -24.01 22.20
CA ASN A 348 29.87 -24.40 20.84
C ASN A 348 29.15 -23.24 20.12
N LEU A 349 29.64 -22.92 18.91
CA LEU A 349 28.99 -21.94 18.02
C LEU A 349 27.48 -22.23 17.91
N VAL A 350 26.69 -21.46 18.64
CA VAL A 350 25.26 -21.47 18.50
C VAL A 350 24.96 -20.81 17.16
N ASN A 351 24.05 -21.36 16.38
CA ASN A 351 23.54 -20.74 15.17
C ASN A 351 23.19 -19.26 15.42
N GLY A 352 23.94 -18.33 14.81
CA GLY A 352 23.65 -16.91 14.96
C GLY A 352 24.82 -16.00 15.36
N VAL A 353 26.07 -16.51 15.39
CA VAL A 353 27.23 -15.64 15.63
C VAL A 353 27.32 -14.58 14.51
N PRO A 354 27.30 -13.28 14.83
CA PRO A 354 27.40 -12.23 13.83
C PRO A 354 28.80 -12.23 13.20
N GLY A 355 28.85 -12.44 11.89
CA GLY A 355 30.08 -12.29 11.11
C GLY A 355 30.24 -10.84 10.65
N VAL A 356 31.49 -10.40 10.55
CA VAL A 356 31.83 -9.12 9.90
C VAL A 356 32.14 -9.38 8.44
N LEU A 357 31.48 -8.67 7.55
CA LEU A 357 31.74 -8.75 6.11
C LEU A 357 32.93 -7.86 5.73
N TYR A 358 33.89 -8.46 5.02
CA TYR A 358 35.05 -7.77 4.47
C TYR A 358 34.94 -7.65 2.96
N ARG A 359 35.27 -6.50 2.42
CA ARG A 359 35.41 -6.23 0.99
C ARG A 359 36.88 -5.89 0.70
N ASN A 360 37.55 -6.68 -0.15
CA ASN A 360 38.94 -6.49 -0.52
C ASN A 360 39.87 -6.38 0.72
N GLY A 361 39.64 -7.24 1.73
CA GLY A 361 40.40 -7.29 2.98
C GLY A 361 40.09 -6.19 4.00
N LYS A 362 39.13 -5.29 3.74
CA LYS A 362 38.69 -4.25 4.68
C LYS A 362 37.28 -4.55 5.19
N PRO A 363 36.98 -4.35 6.48
CA PRO A 363 35.61 -4.50 6.97
C PRO A 363 34.67 -3.50 6.29
N ILE A 364 33.48 -3.95 5.95
CA ILE A 364 32.42 -3.06 5.46
C ILE A 364 31.78 -2.40 6.67
N ASP A 365 31.90 -1.09 6.72
CA ASP A 365 31.20 -0.27 7.69
C ASP A 365 29.75 -0.13 7.24
N GLY A 366 28.79 -0.52 8.07
CA GLY A 366 27.36 -0.56 7.75
C GLY A 366 26.67 0.80 7.67
N LYS A 367 27.45 1.89 7.59
CA LYS A 367 26.92 3.26 7.50
C LYS A 367 26.67 3.69 6.07
#